data_9caefcd2fd783fbd3c0cffb66ba1748a
#
_entry.id   9caefcd2fd783fbd3c0cffb66ba1748a
#
_cell.length_a   1.000
_cell.length_b   1.000
_cell.length_c   1.000
_cell.angle_alpha   90.00
_cell.angle_beta   90.00
_cell.angle_gamma   90.00
#
_symmetry.space_group_name_H-M   'P 1'
#
loop_
_entity.id
_entity.type
_entity.pdbx_description
1 polymer ?
#
loop_
_entity_poly.entity_id
_entity_poly.type
_entity_poly.pdbx_seq_one_letter_code
_entity_poly.pdbx_strand_id
1 'polypeptide(L)'
;MTSAVGSAVVSPDERLRELEIVLPVVPALDGPLLKRVVVHGKLAFVSGDGDDSVAGYVGSDVSVEDAARAARTTAHRHCVALLEELGSLAAVERWVKTLVLVRSAPGFSDQPAVANGYSSAIAELWGDERGLGARSAIGVAELPGGMAVEVEAIVALA
;
A
#
# COMPACT_ATOMS: atom_id res chain seq x y z
N MET A 1 -5.75 -7.93 -42.48
CA MET A 1 -6.51 -8.25 -41.24
C MET A 1 -5.53 -8.76 -40.20
N THR A 2 -4.95 -7.87 -39.45
CA THR A 2 -4.03 -8.24 -38.34
C THR A 2 -4.86 -8.37 -37.07
N SER A 3 -5.06 -9.60 -36.64
CA SER A 3 -5.68 -9.93 -35.36
C SER A 3 -4.79 -9.41 -34.25
N ALA A 4 -5.23 -8.38 -33.55
CA ALA A 4 -4.62 -7.99 -32.29
C ALA A 4 -4.92 -9.11 -31.29
N VAL A 5 -3.92 -9.96 -31.03
CA VAL A 5 -3.92 -10.86 -29.88
C VAL A 5 -3.89 -9.96 -28.66
N GLY A 6 -5.06 -9.77 -28.05
CA GLY A 6 -5.14 -9.08 -26.76
C GLY A 6 -4.30 -9.85 -25.76
N SER A 7 -3.18 -9.26 -25.34
CA SER A 7 -2.40 -9.80 -24.23
C SER A 7 -3.36 -9.91 -23.02
N ALA A 8 -3.60 -11.13 -22.56
CA ALA A 8 -4.38 -11.33 -21.35
C ALA A 8 -3.70 -10.56 -20.22
N VAL A 9 -4.45 -9.67 -19.56
CA VAL A 9 -3.93 -8.90 -18.43
C VAL A 9 -3.64 -9.91 -17.30
N VAL A 10 -2.36 -10.06 -16.97
CA VAL A 10 -1.92 -10.92 -15.87
C VAL A 10 -2.55 -10.40 -14.57
N SER A 11 -3.14 -11.30 -13.79
CA SER A 11 -3.77 -10.92 -12.53
C SER A 11 -2.73 -10.56 -11.46
N PRO A 12 -3.09 -9.72 -10.46
CA PRO A 12 -2.17 -9.42 -9.35
C PRO A 12 -1.73 -10.66 -8.57
N ASP A 13 -2.60 -11.67 -8.45
CA ASP A 13 -2.28 -12.95 -7.81
C ASP A 13 -1.23 -13.76 -8.61
N GLU A 14 -1.28 -13.69 -9.94
CA GLU A 14 -0.27 -14.30 -10.82
C GLU A 14 1.04 -13.50 -10.74
N ARG A 15 0.97 -12.17 -10.72
CA ARG A 15 2.16 -11.30 -10.57
C ARG A 15 2.90 -11.54 -9.25
N LEU A 16 2.19 -11.74 -8.14
CA LEU A 16 2.82 -12.14 -6.87
C LEU A 16 3.69 -13.40 -7.05
N ARG A 17 3.16 -14.40 -7.77
CA ARG A 17 3.89 -15.67 -8.00
C ARG A 17 5.06 -15.49 -8.96
N GLU A 18 4.84 -14.77 -10.08
CA GLU A 18 5.89 -14.51 -11.09
C GLU A 18 7.07 -13.73 -10.50
N LEU A 19 6.79 -12.76 -9.62
CA LEU A 19 7.81 -11.92 -8.98
C LEU A 19 8.36 -12.55 -7.69
N GLU A 20 7.90 -13.75 -7.33
CA GLU A 20 8.30 -14.45 -6.10
C GLU A 20 8.13 -13.60 -4.83
N ILE A 21 7.11 -12.72 -4.81
CA ILE A 21 6.85 -11.85 -3.68
C ILE A 21 6.18 -12.65 -2.56
N VAL A 22 6.87 -12.73 -1.42
CA VAL A 22 6.33 -13.31 -0.20
C VAL A 22 5.67 -12.21 0.61
N LEU A 23 4.34 -12.31 0.79
CA LEU A 23 3.60 -11.36 1.60
C LEU A 23 3.93 -11.52 3.09
N PRO A 24 3.99 -10.42 3.85
CA PRO A 24 4.31 -10.48 5.27
C PRO A 24 3.19 -11.17 6.07
N VAL A 25 3.56 -11.75 7.20
CA VAL A 25 2.59 -12.17 8.21
C VAL A 25 2.08 -10.92 8.92
N VAL A 26 0.76 -10.71 8.86
CA VAL A 26 0.10 -9.59 9.53
C VAL A 26 -0.61 -10.13 10.76
N PRO A 27 -0.25 -9.70 11.99
CA PRO A 27 -0.92 -10.15 13.21
C PRO A 27 -2.41 -9.87 13.18
N ALA A 28 -3.21 -10.71 13.84
CA ALA A 28 -4.63 -10.45 14.03
C ALA A 28 -4.83 -9.11 14.78
N LEU A 29 -5.96 -8.43 14.49
CA LEU A 29 -6.32 -7.22 15.23
C LEU A 29 -6.72 -7.58 16.67
N ASP A 30 -6.20 -6.82 17.61
CA ASP A 30 -6.60 -6.92 19.02
C ASP A 30 -7.94 -6.20 19.23
N GLY A 31 -9.04 -6.99 19.23
CA GLY A 31 -10.38 -6.51 19.58
C GLY A 31 -11.23 -6.03 18.39
N PRO A 32 -12.51 -5.68 18.65
CA PRO A 32 -13.52 -5.48 17.61
C PRO A 32 -13.65 -4.03 17.12
N LEU A 33 -12.80 -3.10 17.55
CA LEU A 33 -12.99 -1.66 17.32
C LEU A 33 -12.49 -1.16 15.97
N LEU A 34 -11.82 -2.03 15.19
CA LEU A 34 -11.27 -1.69 13.89
C LEU A 34 -11.49 -2.83 12.89
N LYS A 35 -11.73 -2.49 11.65
CA LYS A 35 -11.67 -3.41 10.50
C LYS A 35 -10.54 -2.98 9.59
N ARG A 36 -9.75 -3.92 9.08
CA ARG A 36 -8.70 -3.61 8.09
C ARG A 36 -9.25 -3.16 6.77
N VAL A 37 -10.36 -3.77 6.34
CA VAL A 37 -11.03 -3.43 5.09
C VAL A 37 -12.53 -3.33 5.35
N VAL A 38 -13.15 -2.31 4.76
CA VAL A 38 -14.60 -2.14 4.72
C VAL A 38 -15.02 -2.02 3.26
N VAL A 39 -15.90 -2.91 2.82
CA VAL A 39 -16.48 -2.86 1.48
C VAL A 39 -17.80 -2.10 1.52
N HIS A 40 -17.98 -1.12 0.65
CA HIS A 40 -19.22 -0.40 0.44
C HIS A 40 -19.47 -0.17 -1.05
N GLY A 41 -20.51 -0.79 -1.58
CA GLY A 41 -20.75 -0.79 -3.03
C GLY A 41 -19.58 -1.41 -3.79
N LYS A 42 -19.05 -0.71 -4.76
CA LYS A 42 -17.84 -1.11 -5.53
C LYS A 42 -16.55 -0.47 -5.01
N LEU A 43 -16.50 -0.06 -3.77
CA LEU A 43 -15.29 0.47 -3.14
C LEU A 43 -14.92 -0.37 -1.92
N ALA A 44 -13.62 -0.57 -1.74
CA ALA A 44 -13.07 -1.06 -0.50
C ALA A 44 -12.16 0.00 0.11
N PHE A 45 -12.39 0.28 1.38
CA PHE A 45 -11.62 1.20 2.19
C PHE A 45 -10.64 0.40 3.03
N VAL A 46 -9.35 0.66 2.85
CA VAL A 46 -8.28 -0.03 3.56
C VAL A 46 -7.78 0.89 4.66
N SER A 47 -7.87 0.43 5.89
CA SER A 47 -7.45 1.17 7.08
C SER A 47 -5.95 1.47 7.06
N GLY A 48 -5.56 2.52 7.79
CA GLY A 48 -4.15 2.84 8.01
C GLY A 48 -3.39 1.65 8.60
N ASP A 49 -2.26 1.34 8.00
CA ASP A 49 -1.30 0.32 8.43
C ASP A 49 0.12 0.82 8.16
N GLY A 50 1.10 0.22 8.79
CA GLY A 50 2.51 0.56 8.64
C GLY A 50 3.42 -0.59 9.04
N ASP A 51 4.71 -0.42 8.75
CA ASP A 51 5.77 -1.33 9.19
C ASP A 51 6.30 -0.82 10.54
N ASP A 52 5.89 -1.48 11.63
CA ASP A 52 6.28 -1.15 13.00
C ASP A 52 7.74 -1.49 13.32
N SER A 53 8.43 -2.23 12.44
CA SER A 53 9.86 -2.48 12.56
C SER A 53 10.72 -1.25 12.21
N VAL A 54 10.14 -0.24 11.55
CA VAL A 54 10.82 1.01 11.17
C VAL A 54 10.17 2.16 11.91
N ALA A 55 10.80 2.60 13.00
CA ALA A 55 10.31 3.67 13.86
C ALA A 55 11.29 4.84 13.91
N GLY A 56 10.78 6.06 14.05
CA GLY A 56 11.57 7.29 14.12
C GLY A 56 11.11 8.36 13.15
N TYR A 57 11.80 9.49 13.15
CA TYR A 57 11.52 10.63 12.28
C TYR A 57 12.30 10.51 10.98
N VAL A 58 11.60 10.51 9.86
CA VAL A 58 12.22 10.52 8.54
C VAL A 58 12.91 11.86 8.30
N GLY A 59 14.16 11.81 7.88
CA GLY A 59 15.02 12.98 7.72
C GLY A 59 15.93 13.27 8.93
N SER A 60 15.81 12.50 10.02
CA SER A 60 16.77 12.49 11.12
C SER A 60 17.15 11.07 11.55
N ASP A 61 16.22 10.32 12.14
CA ASP A 61 16.49 8.97 12.67
C ASP A 61 16.40 7.91 11.58
N VAL A 62 15.52 8.11 10.60
CA VAL A 62 15.21 7.18 9.51
C VAL A 62 15.58 7.80 8.18
N SER A 63 16.31 7.05 7.34
CA SER A 63 16.61 7.48 5.97
C SER A 63 15.37 7.43 5.07
N VAL A 64 15.39 8.16 3.95
CA VAL A 64 14.33 8.11 2.94
C VAL A 64 14.21 6.69 2.38
N GLU A 65 15.33 6.01 2.16
CA GLU A 65 15.37 4.63 1.64
C GLU A 65 14.71 3.64 2.62
N ASP A 66 15.01 3.75 3.92
CA ASP A 66 14.41 2.89 4.94
C ASP A 66 12.91 3.14 5.07
N ALA A 67 12.50 4.41 5.05
CA ALA A 67 11.09 4.79 5.07
C ALA A 67 10.35 4.31 3.80
N ALA A 68 10.98 4.39 2.62
CA ALA A 68 10.40 3.88 1.38
C ALA A 68 10.26 2.33 1.41
N ARG A 69 11.22 1.61 2.03
CA ARG A 69 11.07 0.17 2.27
C ARG A 69 9.92 -0.14 3.21
N ALA A 70 9.75 0.64 4.29
CA ALA A 70 8.61 0.51 5.19
C ALA A 70 7.28 0.76 4.47
N ALA A 71 7.22 1.77 3.60
CA ALA A 71 6.06 2.03 2.76
C ALA A 71 5.77 0.85 1.79
N ARG A 72 6.81 0.22 1.21
CA ARG A 72 6.67 -0.99 0.39
C ARG A 72 6.12 -2.17 1.20
N THR A 73 6.64 -2.41 2.40
CA THR A 73 6.10 -3.43 3.32
C THR A 73 4.63 -3.18 3.61
N THR A 74 4.26 -1.92 3.84
CA THR A 74 2.86 -1.52 4.08
C THR A 74 1.96 -1.84 2.89
N ALA A 75 2.42 -1.64 1.64
CA ALA A 75 1.69 -2.05 0.44
C ALA A 75 1.39 -3.56 0.44
N HIS A 76 2.38 -4.38 0.80
CA HIS A 76 2.20 -5.83 0.91
C HIS A 76 1.26 -6.22 2.07
N ARG A 77 1.28 -5.50 3.19
CA ARG A 77 0.33 -5.69 4.31
C ARG A 77 -1.10 -5.37 3.87
N HIS A 78 -1.31 -4.34 3.07
CA HIS A 78 -2.60 -4.04 2.46
C HIS A 78 -3.06 -5.14 1.49
N CYS A 79 -2.14 -5.76 0.74
CA CYS A 79 -2.47 -6.94 -0.07
C CYS A 79 -2.97 -8.10 0.81
N VAL A 80 -2.35 -8.35 1.97
CA VAL A 80 -2.83 -9.36 2.92
C VAL A 80 -4.24 -9.04 3.39
N ALA A 81 -4.50 -7.80 3.83
CA ALA A 81 -5.82 -7.37 4.29
C ALA A 81 -6.90 -7.53 3.21
N LEU A 82 -6.58 -7.17 1.96
CA LEU A 82 -7.48 -7.33 0.82
C LEU A 82 -7.73 -8.81 0.47
N LEU A 83 -6.70 -9.68 0.56
CA LEU A 83 -6.86 -11.12 0.37
C LEU A 83 -7.75 -11.74 1.44
N GLU A 84 -7.58 -11.37 2.70
CA GLU A 84 -8.42 -11.83 3.82
C GLU A 84 -9.89 -11.45 3.63
N GLU A 85 -10.17 -10.23 3.16
CA GLU A 85 -11.55 -9.74 2.97
C GLU A 85 -12.18 -10.21 1.65
N LEU A 86 -11.42 -10.20 0.55
CA LEU A 86 -11.95 -10.40 -0.81
C LEU A 86 -11.69 -11.82 -1.37
N GLY A 87 -10.74 -12.56 -0.80
CA GLY A 87 -10.33 -13.89 -1.25
C GLY A 87 -9.37 -13.90 -2.45
N SER A 88 -9.24 -12.81 -3.20
CA SER A 88 -8.31 -12.67 -4.33
C SER A 88 -8.00 -11.19 -4.59
N LEU A 89 -6.76 -10.88 -4.94
CA LEU A 89 -6.37 -9.54 -5.35
C LEU A 89 -6.94 -9.16 -6.73
N ALA A 90 -7.32 -10.16 -7.55
CA ALA A 90 -7.99 -9.91 -8.83
C ALA A 90 -9.37 -9.26 -8.68
N ALA A 91 -9.99 -9.33 -7.48
CA ALA A 91 -11.23 -8.60 -7.18
C ALA A 91 -11.03 -7.08 -7.16
N VAL A 92 -9.79 -6.60 -6.98
CA VAL A 92 -9.46 -5.17 -7.05
C VAL A 92 -9.26 -4.77 -8.50
N GLU A 93 -10.18 -3.96 -9.01
CA GLU A 93 -10.12 -3.42 -10.37
C GLU A 93 -8.99 -2.39 -10.50
N ARG A 94 -8.93 -1.43 -9.57
CA ARG A 94 -7.88 -0.41 -9.54
C ARG A 94 -7.72 0.26 -8.18
N TRP A 95 -6.55 0.80 -7.95
CA TRP A 95 -6.27 1.70 -6.83
C TRP A 95 -6.80 3.10 -7.16
N VAL A 96 -7.62 3.67 -6.28
CA VAL A 96 -8.31 4.95 -6.50
C VAL A 96 -7.61 6.08 -5.77
N LYS A 97 -7.38 5.91 -4.49
CA LYS A 97 -6.77 6.91 -3.63
C LYS A 97 -5.82 6.27 -2.62
N THR A 98 -4.69 6.92 -2.39
CA THR A 98 -3.74 6.57 -1.34
C THR A 98 -3.34 7.82 -0.57
N LEU A 99 -3.37 7.75 0.75
CA LEU A 99 -2.83 8.76 1.65
C LEU A 99 -1.63 8.15 2.38
N VAL A 100 -0.46 8.75 2.19
CA VAL A 100 0.79 8.36 2.83
C VAL A 100 1.14 9.40 3.87
N LEU A 101 1.20 8.98 5.12
CA LEU A 101 1.57 9.78 6.27
C LEU A 101 3.02 9.44 6.65
N VAL A 102 3.87 10.45 6.67
CA VAL A 102 5.29 10.29 6.98
C VAL A 102 5.61 11.05 8.26
N ARG A 103 6.06 10.33 9.29
CA ARG A 103 6.54 10.94 10.53
C ARG A 103 7.83 11.70 10.23
N SER A 104 7.70 13.00 10.04
CA SER A 104 8.75 13.83 9.45
C SER A 104 9.50 14.64 10.50
N ALA A 105 10.82 14.63 10.41
CA ALA A 105 11.65 15.58 11.15
C ALA A 105 11.34 17.03 10.72
N PRO A 106 11.53 18.03 11.59
CA PRO A 106 11.36 19.42 11.22
C PRO A 106 12.16 19.79 9.98
N GLY A 107 11.48 20.38 8.98
CA GLY A 107 12.09 20.77 7.71
C GLY A 107 12.22 19.67 6.66
N PHE A 108 11.91 18.41 6.97
CA PHE A 108 11.84 17.37 5.96
C PHE A 108 10.67 17.61 4.99
N SER A 109 10.93 17.56 3.70
CA SER A 109 9.93 17.89 2.66
C SER A 109 9.88 16.88 1.50
N ASP A 110 10.59 15.75 1.60
CA ASP A 110 10.64 14.74 0.53
C ASP A 110 9.73 13.53 0.81
N GLN A 111 8.54 13.78 1.37
CA GLN A 111 7.53 12.74 1.60
C GLN A 111 7.13 11.99 0.31
N PRO A 112 7.09 12.63 -0.88
CA PRO A 112 6.81 11.89 -2.12
C PRO A 112 7.81 10.77 -2.43
N ALA A 113 9.09 10.96 -2.13
CA ALA A 113 10.12 9.92 -2.32
C ALA A 113 9.84 8.68 -1.42
N VAL A 114 9.44 8.92 -0.17
CA VAL A 114 9.01 7.84 0.73
C VAL A 114 7.78 7.11 0.17
N ALA A 115 6.77 7.86 -0.27
CA ALA A 115 5.53 7.32 -0.81
C ALA A 115 5.73 6.51 -2.10
N ASN A 116 6.80 6.75 -2.85
CA ASN A 116 7.14 5.99 -4.04
C ASN A 116 7.38 4.50 -3.73
N GLY A 117 7.88 4.16 -2.54
CA GLY A 117 8.02 2.78 -2.11
C GLY A 117 6.70 2.01 -2.11
N TYR A 118 5.64 2.62 -1.60
CA TYR A 118 4.28 2.07 -1.65
C TYR A 118 3.75 1.97 -3.08
N SER A 119 3.77 3.09 -3.82
CA SER A 119 3.20 3.15 -5.18
C SER A 119 3.88 2.18 -6.14
N SER A 120 5.21 2.03 -6.07
CA SER A 120 5.96 1.09 -6.91
C SER A 120 5.56 -0.36 -6.63
N ALA A 121 5.40 -0.74 -5.35
CA ALA A 121 4.97 -2.09 -4.98
C ALA A 121 3.57 -2.42 -5.54
N ILE A 122 2.66 -1.47 -5.50
CA ILE A 122 1.32 -1.65 -6.06
C ILE A 122 1.37 -1.71 -7.58
N ALA A 123 2.13 -0.84 -8.24
CA ALA A 123 2.27 -0.84 -9.70
C ALA A 123 2.91 -2.13 -10.24
N GLU A 124 3.82 -2.77 -9.49
CA GLU A 124 4.39 -4.07 -9.84
C GLU A 124 3.30 -5.15 -9.98
N LEU A 125 2.24 -5.09 -9.17
CA LEU A 125 1.17 -6.09 -9.15
C LEU A 125 0.02 -5.76 -10.10
N TRP A 126 -0.42 -4.51 -10.17
CA TRP A 126 -1.58 -4.08 -10.98
C TRP A 126 -1.22 -3.42 -12.30
N GLY A 127 0.07 -3.12 -12.54
CA GLY A 127 0.52 -2.25 -13.62
C GLY A 127 0.21 -0.78 -13.35
N ASP A 128 0.84 0.12 -14.10
CA ASP A 128 0.73 1.57 -13.87
C ASP A 128 -0.71 2.07 -14.01
N GLU A 129 -1.45 1.60 -15.00
CA GLU A 129 -2.80 2.08 -15.28
C GLU A 129 -3.79 1.80 -14.13
N ARG A 130 -3.69 0.63 -13.49
CA ARG A 130 -4.60 0.20 -12.43
C ARG A 130 -4.02 0.39 -11.02
N GLY A 131 -2.72 0.33 -10.89
CA GLY A 131 -2.00 0.42 -9.62
C GLY A 131 -1.75 1.86 -9.16
N LEU A 132 -1.55 2.80 -10.09
CA LEU A 132 -1.28 4.19 -9.75
C LEU A 132 -2.58 4.99 -9.66
N GLY A 133 -3.02 5.25 -8.42
CA GLY A 133 -4.18 6.11 -8.12
C GLY A 133 -3.79 7.53 -7.74
N ALA A 134 -4.79 8.34 -7.42
CA ALA A 134 -4.56 9.66 -6.84
C ALA A 134 -3.88 9.51 -5.48
N ARG A 135 -2.84 10.31 -5.20
CA ARG A 135 -2.04 10.17 -3.99
C ARG A 135 -1.79 11.51 -3.30
N SER A 136 -1.81 11.50 -1.97
CA SER A 136 -1.22 12.55 -1.15
C SER A 136 -0.12 11.93 -0.29
N ALA A 137 1.01 12.64 -0.14
CA ALA A 137 2.09 12.28 0.77
C ALA A 137 2.38 13.50 1.64
N ILE A 138 2.14 13.37 2.93
CA ILE A 138 2.22 14.51 3.88
C ILE A 138 3.05 14.14 5.10
N GLY A 139 3.70 15.14 5.67
CA GLY A 139 4.39 15.03 6.94
C GLY A 139 3.41 15.12 8.11
N VAL A 140 3.61 14.29 9.11
CA VAL A 140 2.89 14.32 10.39
C VAL A 140 3.88 14.34 11.55
N ALA A 141 3.44 14.86 12.68
CA ALA A 141 4.28 14.94 13.88
C ALA A 141 4.48 13.56 14.51
N GLU A 142 3.41 12.76 14.60
CA GLU A 142 3.44 11.47 15.28
C GLU A 142 2.60 10.43 14.53
N LEU A 143 3.01 9.17 14.64
CA LEU A 143 2.26 8.01 14.20
C LEU A 143 2.19 6.96 15.32
N PRO A 144 1.19 6.07 15.33
CA PRO A 144 1.07 5.02 16.32
C PRO A 144 2.35 4.19 16.43
N GLY A 145 2.75 3.86 17.66
CA GLY A 145 3.97 3.08 17.91
C GLY A 145 5.27 3.77 17.46
N GLY A 146 5.22 5.03 17.07
CA GLY A 146 6.39 5.75 16.54
C GLY A 146 6.80 5.32 15.13
N MET A 147 5.95 4.60 14.39
CA MET A 147 6.22 4.20 13.00
C MET A 147 6.68 5.38 12.15
N ALA A 148 7.55 5.11 11.20
CA ALA A 148 8.04 6.12 10.26
C ALA A 148 7.01 6.49 9.19
N VAL A 149 6.17 5.52 8.79
CA VAL A 149 5.19 5.67 7.70
C VAL A 149 3.91 4.92 8.05
N GLU A 150 2.77 5.54 7.76
CA GLU A 150 1.45 4.91 7.75
C GLU A 150 0.75 5.21 6.44
N VAL A 151 0.00 4.25 5.90
CA VAL A 151 -0.71 4.42 4.64
C VAL A 151 -2.15 3.92 4.80
N GLU A 152 -3.10 4.67 4.25
CA GLU A 152 -4.48 4.22 4.00
C GLU A 152 -4.80 4.29 2.52
N ALA A 153 -5.77 3.50 2.06
CA ALA A 153 -6.11 3.45 0.65
C ALA A 153 -7.61 3.22 0.40
N ILE A 154 -8.04 3.60 -0.79
CA ILE A 154 -9.35 3.28 -1.35
C ILE A 154 -9.12 2.59 -2.69
N VAL A 155 -9.74 1.44 -2.89
CA VAL A 155 -9.69 0.68 -4.14
C VAL A 155 -11.07 0.49 -4.72
N ALA A 156 -11.17 0.41 -6.06
CA ALA A 156 -12.39 0.02 -6.75
C ALA A 156 -12.38 -1.51 -6.97
N LEU A 157 -13.56 -2.10 -6.87
CA LEU A 157 -13.79 -3.53 -7.06
C LEU A 157 -14.43 -3.80 -8.43
N ALA A 158 -14.10 -4.91 -9.02
CA ALA A 158 -14.63 -5.37 -10.30
C ALA A 158 -16.16 -5.62 -10.26
#